data_b06f5fa772568f59829367255b015dc5
#
_entry.id   b06f5fa772568f59829367255b015dc5
#
_cell.length_a   1.000
_cell.length_b   1.000
_cell.length_c   1.000
_cell.angle_alpha   90.00
_cell.angle_beta   90.00
_cell.angle_gamma   90.00
#
_symmetry.space_group_name_H-M   'P 1'
#
loop_
_entity.id
_entity.type
_entity.pdbx_description
1 polymer ?
#
loop_
_entity_poly.entity_id
_entity_poly.type
_entity_poly.pdbx_seq_one_letter_code
_entity_poly.pdbx_strand_id
1 'polypeptide(L)'
;MLSCLSWTQVDALYPSSAELSAGHSNSPTSTTELHAMLAETRKRGWAREIDSVTVGWSTLAVPVVDVSGYPLASLATTYRTALESSQLDQALLGHLFAAARAIKSRLGARRAAEIDRKITLDKKLRQICH
;
A
#
# COMPACT_ATOMS: atom_id res chain seq x y z
N MET A 1 -1.37 -2.03 -1.93
CA MET A 1 0.04 -2.49 -1.91
C MET A 1 0.47 -3.12 -3.24
N LEU A 2 -0.27 -4.08 -3.81
CA LEU A 2 0.10 -4.73 -5.09
C LEU A 2 0.43 -3.73 -6.23
N SER A 3 -0.29 -2.62 -6.32
CA SER A 3 -0.03 -1.57 -7.33
C SER A 3 1.35 -0.90 -7.21
N CYS A 4 2.06 -1.07 -6.10
CA CYS A 4 3.42 -0.54 -5.90
C CYS A 4 4.52 -1.55 -6.27
N LEU A 5 4.17 -2.82 -6.52
CA LEU A 5 5.11 -3.87 -6.91
C LEU A 5 5.39 -3.82 -8.42
N SER A 6 6.52 -4.36 -8.86
CA SER A 6 6.76 -4.57 -10.29
C SER A 6 5.79 -5.62 -10.88
N TRP A 7 5.57 -5.59 -12.18
CA TRP A 7 4.72 -6.60 -12.84
C TRP A 7 5.23 -8.01 -12.61
N THR A 8 6.55 -8.22 -12.68
CA THR A 8 7.17 -9.53 -12.38
C THR A 8 6.85 -10.02 -10.96
N GLN A 9 6.80 -9.13 -9.97
CA GLN A 9 6.42 -9.50 -8.60
C GLN A 9 4.93 -9.83 -8.51
N VAL A 10 4.07 -9.08 -9.22
CA VAL A 10 2.63 -9.38 -9.27
C VAL A 10 2.38 -10.73 -9.92
N ASP A 11 3.04 -11.02 -11.05
CA ASP A 11 2.90 -12.29 -11.76
C ASP A 11 3.42 -13.48 -10.94
N ALA A 12 4.48 -13.27 -10.15
CA ALA A 12 4.96 -14.30 -9.24
C ALA A 12 3.99 -14.62 -8.09
N LEU A 13 3.18 -13.63 -7.67
CA LEU A 13 2.15 -13.81 -6.63
C LEU A 13 0.86 -14.42 -7.19
N TYR A 14 0.55 -14.17 -8.45
CA TYR A 14 -0.65 -14.64 -9.14
C TYR A 14 -0.27 -15.26 -10.49
N PRO A 15 0.38 -16.45 -10.48
CA PRO A 15 0.91 -17.07 -11.69
C PRO A 15 -0.19 -17.57 -12.64
N SER A 16 -1.42 -17.70 -12.16
CA SER A 16 -2.57 -18.11 -12.97
C SER A 16 -3.85 -17.42 -12.54
N SER A 17 -4.84 -17.40 -13.42
CA SER A 17 -6.18 -16.89 -13.11
C SER A 17 -6.95 -17.77 -12.10
N ALA A 18 -6.47 -19.00 -11.84
CA ALA A 18 -7.11 -19.90 -10.89
C ALA A 18 -7.11 -19.35 -9.46
N GLU A 19 -6.06 -18.62 -9.06
CA GLU A 19 -5.99 -17.98 -7.76
C GLU A 19 -6.96 -16.79 -7.61
N LEU A 20 -7.51 -16.28 -8.73
CA LEU A 20 -8.42 -15.13 -8.75
C LEU A 20 -9.89 -15.57 -8.80
N SER A 21 -10.17 -16.84 -9.12
CA SER A 21 -11.53 -17.36 -9.37
C SER A 21 -12.42 -17.48 -8.12
N ALA A 22 -11.87 -17.33 -6.92
CA ALA A 22 -12.59 -17.42 -5.65
C ALA A 22 -13.18 -16.09 -5.17
N GLY A 23 -13.09 -15.02 -5.97
CA GLY A 23 -13.54 -13.68 -5.61
C GLY A 23 -15.05 -13.48 -5.72
N HIS A 24 -15.52 -12.35 -5.15
CA HIS A 24 -16.90 -11.87 -5.30
C HIS A 24 -17.09 -11.20 -6.67
N SER A 25 -18.34 -10.87 -7.02
CA SER A 25 -18.75 -10.36 -8.34
C SER A 25 -17.95 -9.19 -8.91
N ASN A 26 -17.33 -8.37 -8.06
CA ASN A 26 -16.54 -7.20 -8.45
C ASN A 26 -15.03 -7.43 -8.33
N SER A 27 -14.57 -8.65 -8.10
CA SER A 27 -13.15 -9.01 -8.05
C SER A 27 -12.63 -9.38 -9.45
N PRO A 28 -11.35 -9.11 -9.76
CA PRO A 28 -10.78 -9.53 -11.04
C PRO A 28 -10.78 -11.05 -11.15
N THR A 29 -11.20 -11.56 -12.30
CA THR A 29 -11.31 -13.00 -12.59
C THR A 29 -10.16 -13.51 -13.48
N SER A 30 -9.33 -12.58 -13.96
CA SER A 30 -8.16 -12.90 -14.79
C SER A 30 -6.95 -12.02 -14.42
N THR A 31 -5.76 -12.52 -14.71
CA THR A 31 -4.51 -11.74 -14.54
C THR A 31 -4.53 -10.47 -15.37
N THR A 32 -5.15 -10.47 -16.56
CA THR A 32 -5.32 -9.28 -17.40
C THR A 32 -6.19 -8.23 -16.72
N GLU A 33 -7.31 -8.62 -16.12
CA GLU A 33 -8.17 -7.70 -15.36
C GLU A 33 -7.46 -7.18 -14.11
N LEU A 34 -6.73 -8.04 -13.40
CA LEU A 34 -5.91 -7.63 -12.27
C LEU A 34 -4.88 -6.56 -12.67
N HIS A 35 -4.15 -6.79 -13.76
CA HIS A 35 -3.17 -5.83 -14.27
C HIS A 35 -3.81 -4.50 -14.65
N ALA A 36 -4.95 -4.50 -15.35
CA ALA A 36 -5.68 -3.29 -15.70
C ALA A 36 -6.10 -2.50 -14.44
N MET A 37 -6.66 -3.19 -13.44
CA MET A 37 -7.07 -2.59 -12.17
C MET A 37 -5.88 -2.02 -11.38
N LEU A 38 -4.74 -2.74 -11.36
CA LEU A 38 -3.51 -2.27 -10.71
C LEU A 38 -2.88 -1.08 -11.44
N ALA A 39 -2.94 -1.04 -12.79
CA ALA A 39 -2.46 0.10 -13.58
C ALA A 39 -3.24 1.38 -13.25
N GLU A 40 -4.57 1.31 -13.20
CA GLU A 40 -5.42 2.44 -12.80
C GLU A 40 -5.18 2.85 -11.34
N THR A 41 -5.05 1.89 -10.44
CA THR A 41 -4.71 2.15 -9.03
C THR A 41 -3.36 2.85 -8.88
N ARG A 42 -2.36 2.42 -9.66
CA ARG A 42 -1.02 3.04 -9.71
C ARG A 42 -1.09 4.49 -10.21
N LYS A 43 -1.85 4.74 -11.27
CA LYS A 43 -2.01 6.05 -11.88
C LYS A 43 -2.67 7.05 -10.91
N ARG A 44 -3.72 6.65 -10.20
CA ARG A 44 -4.43 7.52 -9.25
C ARG A 44 -3.78 7.58 -7.85
N GLY A 45 -2.92 6.61 -7.50
CA GLY A 45 -2.20 6.58 -6.22
C GLY A 45 -2.99 6.03 -5.02
N TRP A 46 -4.21 5.54 -5.21
CA TRP A 46 -5.08 4.97 -4.19
C TRP A 46 -5.95 3.87 -4.76
N ALA A 47 -6.38 2.95 -3.93
CA ALA A 47 -7.25 1.84 -4.30
C ALA A 47 -8.69 2.10 -3.81
N ARG A 48 -9.65 1.59 -4.57
CA ARG A 48 -11.07 1.55 -4.20
C ARG A 48 -11.60 0.14 -4.41
N GLU A 49 -12.38 -0.31 -3.47
CA GLU A 49 -13.17 -1.53 -3.52
C GLU A 49 -14.61 -1.16 -3.22
N ILE A 50 -15.55 -1.72 -3.97
CA ILE A 50 -17.00 -1.54 -3.81
C ILE A 50 -17.62 -2.92 -3.86
N ASP A 51 -18.28 -3.33 -2.77
CA ASP A 51 -19.04 -4.59 -2.68
C ASP A 51 -18.25 -5.86 -3.05
N SER A 52 -16.90 -5.78 -3.12
CA SER A 52 -16.07 -6.93 -3.57
C SER A 52 -15.78 -7.92 -2.44
N VAL A 53 -15.78 -7.49 -1.19
CA VAL A 53 -15.58 -8.36 -0.02
C VAL A 53 -16.87 -8.50 0.78
N THR A 54 -17.56 -7.39 1.03
CA THR A 54 -18.81 -7.37 1.78
C THR A 54 -19.80 -6.46 1.08
N VAL A 55 -20.93 -7.00 0.66
CA VAL A 55 -22.00 -6.24 0.02
C VAL A 55 -22.49 -5.12 0.94
N GLY A 56 -22.68 -3.92 0.40
CA GLY A 56 -23.08 -2.73 1.14
C GLY A 56 -21.92 -1.94 1.77
N TRP A 57 -20.66 -2.34 1.50
CA TRP A 57 -19.48 -1.67 2.02
C TRP A 57 -18.49 -1.30 0.91
N SER A 58 -17.94 -0.11 1.03
CA SER A 58 -16.88 0.42 0.17
C SER A 58 -15.63 0.70 0.99
N THR A 59 -14.47 0.48 0.39
CA THR A 59 -13.16 0.70 1.02
C THR A 59 -12.28 1.60 0.15
N LEU A 60 -11.65 2.59 0.76
CA LEU A 60 -10.58 3.38 0.17
C LEU A 60 -9.26 3.03 0.87
N ALA A 61 -8.19 2.91 0.10
CA ALA A 61 -6.88 2.57 0.64
C ALA A 61 -5.75 3.34 -0.06
N VAL A 62 -4.73 3.72 0.73
CA VAL A 62 -3.51 4.35 0.24
C VAL A 62 -2.28 3.56 0.70
N PRO A 63 -1.20 3.49 -0.10
CA PRO A 63 0.01 2.82 0.32
C PRO A 63 0.86 3.69 1.26
N VAL A 64 1.54 3.06 2.20
CA VAL A 64 2.68 3.62 2.91
C VAL A 64 3.93 3.03 2.29
N VAL A 65 4.72 3.86 1.62
CA VAL A 65 5.93 3.42 0.92
C VAL A 65 7.18 3.99 1.58
N ASP A 66 8.30 3.28 1.46
CA ASP A 66 9.60 3.78 1.90
C ASP A 66 10.18 4.84 0.94
N VAL A 67 11.44 5.21 1.16
CA VAL A 67 12.14 6.20 0.32
C VAL A 67 12.41 5.70 -1.11
N SER A 68 12.44 4.38 -1.32
CA SER A 68 12.62 3.75 -2.62
C SER A 68 11.29 3.54 -3.37
N GLY A 69 10.15 3.84 -2.73
CA GLY A 69 8.82 3.57 -3.28
C GLY A 69 8.30 2.15 -2.99
N TYR A 70 9.07 1.33 -2.22
CA TYR A 70 8.64 -0.01 -1.88
C TYR A 70 7.50 0.03 -0.82
N PRO A 71 6.42 -0.76 -1.00
CA PRO A 71 5.27 -0.73 -0.10
C PRO A 71 5.57 -1.43 1.23
N LEU A 72 5.48 -0.69 2.33
CA LEU A 72 5.65 -1.19 3.70
C LEU A 72 4.32 -1.59 4.34
N ALA A 73 3.27 -0.83 4.06
CA ALA A 73 1.93 -1.01 4.62
C ALA A 73 0.88 -0.38 3.71
N SER A 74 -0.39 -0.53 4.07
CA SER A 74 -1.48 0.28 3.54
C SER A 74 -2.36 0.79 4.67
N LEU A 75 -2.93 1.97 4.47
CA LEU A 75 -4.00 2.51 5.31
C LEU A 75 -5.30 2.42 4.54
N ALA A 76 -6.33 1.93 5.17
CA ALA A 76 -7.65 1.81 4.57
C ALA A 76 -8.72 2.35 5.51
N THR A 77 -9.80 2.83 4.92
CA THR A 77 -11.05 3.14 5.62
C THR A 77 -12.21 2.49 4.88
N THR A 78 -13.13 1.94 5.63
CA THR A 78 -14.33 1.27 5.11
C THR A 78 -15.57 2.01 5.58
N TYR A 79 -16.51 2.21 4.69
CA TYR A 79 -17.77 2.90 4.95
C TYR A 79 -18.92 2.25 4.19
N ARG A 80 -20.16 2.55 4.57
CA ARG A 80 -21.34 2.00 3.87
C ARG A 80 -21.43 2.58 2.47
N THR A 81 -21.58 1.73 1.46
CA THR A 81 -21.71 2.14 0.05
C THR A 81 -22.84 3.15 -0.17
N ALA A 82 -23.93 3.04 0.61
CA ALA A 82 -25.05 4.00 0.55
C ALA A 82 -24.66 5.45 0.94
N LEU A 83 -23.51 5.66 1.61
CA LEU A 83 -22.99 6.98 1.98
C LEU A 83 -22.01 7.53 0.93
N GLU A 84 -21.78 6.79 -0.15
CA GLU A 84 -20.82 7.14 -1.18
C GLU A 84 -21.12 8.50 -1.81
N SER A 85 -20.13 9.36 -1.82
CA SER A 85 -20.15 10.62 -2.52
C SER A 85 -18.73 11.07 -2.84
N SER A 86 -18.56 11.85 -3.91
CA SER A 86 -17.25 12.39 -4.27
C SER A 86 -16.64 13.27 -3.17
N GLN A 87 -17.48 13.98 -2.43
CA GLN A 87 -17.04 14.81 -1.32
C GLN A 87 -16.53 13.97 -0.14
N LEU A 88 -17.22 12.90 0.23
CA LEU A 88 -16.79 11.97 1.27
C LEU A 88 -15.49 11.30 0.88
N ASP A 89 -15.38 10.79 -0.34
CA ASP A 89 -14.16 10.16 -0.84
C ASP A 89 -12.96 11.09 -0.79
N GLN A 90 -13.11 12.35 -1.24
CA GLN A 90 -12.04 13.34 -1.18
C GLN A 90 -11.60 13.64 0.25
N ALA A 91 -12.54 13.79 1.18
CA ALA A 91 -12.23 14.03 2.59
C ALA A 91 -11.47 12.84 3.21
N LEU A 92 -11.96 11.61 2.99
CA LEU A 92 -11.34 10.39 3.50
C LEU A 92 -9.94 10.16 2.90
N LEU A 93 -9.76 10.37 1.60
CA LEU A 93 -8.45 10.29 0.95
C LEU A 93 -7.49 11.32 1.48
N GLY A 94 -7.95 12.56 1.74
CA GLY A 94 -7.15 13.61 2.37
C GLY A 94 -6.56 13.17 3.72
N HIS A 95 -7.39 12.57 4.57
CA HIS A 95 -6.97 12.04 5.87
C HIS A 95 -6.03 10.84 5.73
N LEU A 96 -6.33 9.90 4.84
CA LEU A 96 -5.48 8.73 4.59
C LEU A 96 -4.09 9.14 4.08
N PHE A 97 -4.00 10.05 3.12
CA PHE A 97 -2.71 10.54 2.63
C PHE A 97 -1.92 11.31 3.69
N ALA A 98 -2.59 12.12 4.53
CA ALA A 98 -1.93 12.82 5.63
C ALA A 98 -1.35 11.83 6.64
N ALA A 99 -2.11 10.82 7.04
CA ALA A 99 -1.67 9.76 7.95
C ALA A 99 -0.53 8.92 7.35
N ALA A 100 -0.62 8.54 6.07
CA ALA A 100 0.45 7.80 5.38
C ALA A 100 1.77 8.57 5.35
N ARG A 101 1.73 9.90 5.09
CA ARG A 101 2.91 10.76 5.14
C ARG A 101 3.51 10.85 6.54
N ALA A 102 2.67 10.98 7.58
CA ALA A 102 3.14 11.03 8.97
C ALA A 102 3.83 9.72 9.38
N ILE A 103 3.28 8.56 8.98
CA ILE A 103 3.90 7.26 9.23
C ILE A 103 5.23 7.14 8.48
N LYS A 104 5.27 7.48 7.19
CA LYS A 104 6.49 7.46 6.38
C LYS A 104 7.60 8.29 7.01
N SER A 105 7.29 9.50 7.47
CA SER A 105 8.24 10.40 8.15
C SER A 105 8.81 9.76 9.42
N ARG A 106 7.96 9.17 10.27
CA ARG A 106 8.40 8.50 11.50
C ARG A 106 9.26 7.27 11.25
N LEU A 107 8.92 6.47 10.24
CA LEU A 107 9.70 5.29 9.84
C LEU A 107 11.06 5.71 9.29
N GLY A 108 11.13 6.74 8.47
CA GLY A 108 12.38 7.31 7.95
C GLY A 108 13.28 7.84 9.05
N ALA A 109 12.74 8.57 10.02
CA ALA A 109 13.49 9.10 11.17
C ALA A 109 14.05 7.97 12.06
N ARG A 110 13.28 6.92 12.34
CA ARG A 110 13.77 5.75 13.13
C ARG A 110 14.90 5.03 12.42
N ARG A 111 14.79 4.81 11.11
CA ARG A 111 15.84 4.14 10.32
C ARG A 111 17.13 4.95 10.26
N ALA A 112 17.03 6.28 10.11
CA ALA A 112 18.19 7.16 10.17
C ALA A 112 18.89 7.09 11.54
N ALA A 113 18.14 7.17 12.64
CA ALA A 113 18.68 7.07 13.98
C ALA A 113 19.34 5.70 14.28
N GLU A 114 18.80 4.61 13.75
CA GLU A 114 19.38 3.27 13.89
C GLU A 114 20.70 3.14 13.13
N ILE A 115 20.77 3.67 11.90
CA ILE A 115 21.99 3.70 11.09
C ILE A 115 23.09 4.49 11.83
N ASP A 116 22.75 5.67 12.35
CA ASP A 116 23.70 6.52 13.08
C ASP A 116 24.25 5.84 14.34
N ARG A 117 23.40 5.14 15.08
CA ARG A 117 23.82 4.31 16.22
C ARG A 117 24.80 3.20 15.82
N LYS A 118 24.53 2.49 14.70
CA LYS A 118 25.43 1.44 14.20
C LYS A 118 26.78 2.00 13.79
N ILE A 119 26.79 3.13 13.08
CA ILE A 119 28.04 3.80 12.66
C ILE A 119 28.84 4.24 13.89
N THR A 120 28.18 4.80 14.90
CA THR A 120 28.83 5.25 16.14
C THR A 120 29.42 4.09 16.92
N LEU A 121 28.71 2.94 16.99
CA LEU A 121 29.19 1.73 17.64
C LEU A 121 30.41 1.15 16.92
N ASP A 122 30.38 1.07 15.59
CA ASP A 122 31.49 0.55 14.79
C ASP A 122 32.76 1.42 14.94
N LYS A 123 32.61 2.75 14.97
CA LYS A 123 33.73 3.67 15.28
C LYS A 123 34.32 3.44 16.64
N LYS A 124 33.49 3.25 17.69
CA LYS A 124 33.99 2.95 19.05
C LYS A 124 34.73 1.60 19.13
N LEU A 125 34.22 0.56 18.47
CA LEU A 125 34.86 -0.75 18.44
C LEU A 125 36.22 -0.70 17.76
N ARG A 126 36.39 0.05 16.67
CA ARG A 126 37.68 0.24 15.99
C ARG A 126 38.71 0.97 16.86
N GLN A 127 38.26 1.89 17.74
CA GLN A 127 39.17 2.60 18.66
C GLN A 127 39.65 1.74 19.83
N ILE A 128 38.93 0.67 20.19
CA ILE A 128 39.28 -0.23 21.28
C ILE A 128 40.25 -1.35 20.81
N CYS A 129 40.24 -1.66 19.52
CA CYS A 129 41.07 -2.71 18.91
C CYS A 129 42.47 -2.19 18.43
N HIS A 130 42.85 -0.99 18.80
CA HIS A 130 44.19 -0.41 18.61
C HIS A 130 44.82 -0.08 19.97
#